data_2d5003c6c0bc48e4e604ca94fc9be703
#
_entry.id   2d5003c6c0bc48e4e604ca94fc9be703
#
_cell.length_a   1.000
_cell.length_b   1.000
_cell.length_c   1.000
_cell.angle_alpha   90.00
_cell.angle_beta   90.00
_cell.angle_gamma   90.00
#
_symmetry.space_group_name_H-M   'P 1'
#
loop_
_entity.id
_entity.type
_entity.pdbx_description
1 polymer ?
#
loop_
_entity_poly.entity_id
_entity_poly.type
_entity_poly.pdbx_seq_one_letter_code
_entity_poly.pdbx_strand_id
1 'polypeptide(L)'
;VSKFINLALILFVFLLSSCDSNKEEHYLHFATSAVYPPFEYSEHGEIKGFDIDLARLIAKELGKEAVFDNMQFSTVLPAISSGQDEIAIATITITEARKNNFDFSEPYYFDGIAAVYRSNQPVAAQNQLQGKKVAVQLGSVMEIWLRETFPQVEITVLDNNNQAIESLLSGRVDVVLMDGFQGKIFSNKYTELAYSLIAKADNGYALAIKKDSPLTTKINKALQKLKANGSIQKLETIWLKSSKRILQKL
;
A
#
# COMPACT_ATOMS: atom_id res chain seq x y z
N VAL A 1 29.85 38.26 39.73
CA VAL A 1 28.42 38.24 39.36
C VAL A 1 28.26 37.74 37.90
N SER A 2 29.09 38.23 36.95
CA SER A 2 28.97 37.88 35.52
C SER A 2 29.28 36.41 35.19
N LYS A 3 30.20 35.73 35.91
CA LYS A 3 30.54 34.31 35.70
C LYS A 3 29.43 33.32 36.15
N PHE A 4 28.65 33.69 37.15
CA PHE A 4 27.53 32.88 37.61
C PHE A 4 26.31 32.98 36.68
N ILE A 5 26.10 34.15 36.05
CA ILE A 5 25.01 34.35 35.07
C ILE A 5 25.27 33.51 33.81
N ASN A 6 26.51 33.44 33.29
CA ASN A 6 26.85 32.62 32.13
C ASN A 6 26.69 31.11 32.41
N LEU A 7 27.03 30.64 33.63
CA LEU A 7 26.87 29.23 33.98
C LEU A 7 25.39 28.83 34.10
N ALA A 8 24.54 29.71 34.64
CA ALA A 8 23.08 29.48 34.74
C ALA A 8 22.40 29.48 33.35
N LEU A 9 22.86 30.33 32.41
CA LEU A 9 22.34 30.38 31.05
C LEU A 9 22.72 29.12 30.25
N ILE A 10 23.92 28.57 30.41
CA ILE A 10 24.34 27.31 29.76
C ILE A 10 23.58 26.13 30.34
N LEU A 11 23.28 26.09 31.62
CA LEU A 11 22.49 25.03 32.24
C LEU A 11 21.01 25.05 31.78
N PHE A 12 20.45 26.24 31.51
CA PHE A 12 19.07 26.40 31.03
C PHE A 12 18.90 25.95 29.57
N VAL A 13 19.93 26.15 28.72
CA VAL A 13 19.91 25.70 27.31
C VAL A 13 19.93 24.17 27.23
N PHE A 14 20.63 23.46 28.13
CA PHE A 14 20.64 21.99 28.18
C PHE A 14 19.30 21.36 28.60
N LEU A 15 18.47 22.09 29.38
CA LEU A 15 17.16 21.60 29.82
C LEU A 15 16.08 21.70 28.72
N LEU A 16 16.26 22.55 27.71
CA LEU A 16 15.30 22.68 26.60
C LEU A 16 15.49 21.64 25.49
N SER A 17 16.67 20.99 25.41
CA SER A 17 16.95 19.98 24.39
C SER A 17 16.45 18.58 24.74
N SER A 18 15.88 18.35 25.93
CA SER A 18 15.52 17.02 26.44
C SER A 18 14.06 16.62 26.21
N CYS A 19 13.21 17.49 25.62
CA CYS A 19 11.77 17.21 25.52
C CYS A 19 11.31 16.63 24.18
N ASP A 20 12.13 16.61 23.11
CA ASP A 20 11.66 16.19 21.80
C ASP A 20 12.00 14.71 21.47
N SER A 21 13.09 14.17 22.02
CA SER A 21 13.51 12.80 21.71
C SER A 21 12.57 11.70 22.23
N ASN A 22 11.83 11.97 23.31
CA ASN A 22 10.88 11.00 23.88
C ASN A 22 9.54 10.88 23.10
N LYS A 23 9.20 11.87 22.25
CA LYS A 23 7.98 11.82 21.43
C LYS A 23 8.17 10.95 20.21
N GLU A 24 9.30 11.03 19.51
CA GLU A 24 9.58 10.20 18.34
C GLU A 24 9.69 8.71 18.67
N GLU A 25 10.20 8.35 19.86
CA GLU A 25 10.23 6.94 20.29
C GLU A 25 8.84 6.32 20.48
N HIS A 26 7.79 7.11 20.69
CA HIS A 26 6.44 6.61 20.96
C HIS A 26 5.65 6.29 19.68
N TYR A 27 6.00 6.87 18.56
CA TYR A 27 5.31 6.69 17.29
C TYR A 27 6.05 5.74 16.34
N LEU A 28 5.28 5.12 15.44
CA LEU A 28 5.78 4.34 14.32
C LEU A 28 5.16 4.90 13.04
N HIS A 29 5.99 5.44 12.17
CA HIS A 29 5.54 6.14 10.96
C HIS A 29 5.39 5.18 9.79
N PHE A 30 4.23 5.26 9.13
CA PHE A 30 3.87 4.43 7.98
C PHE A 30 3.54 5.29 6.78
N ALA A 31 4.31 5.17 5.70
CA ALA A 31 3.91 5.65 4.39
C ALA A 31 2.79 4.77 3.83
N THR A 32 1.72 5.38 3.33
CA THR A 32 0.58 4.68 2.74
C THR A 32 0.00 5.48 1.56
N SER A 33 -0.91 4.85 0.77
CA SER A 33 -1.59 5.49 -0.34
C SER A 33 -3.11 5.28 -0.23
N ALA A 34 -3.77 6.14 0.54
CA ALA A 34 -5.14 5.95 1.01
C ALA A 34 -6.21 6.21 -0.09
N VAL A 35 -6.10 5.48 -1.21
CA VAL A 35 -7.02 5.49 -2.36
C VAL A 35 -7.45 4.09 -2.81
N TYR A 36 -7.19 3.06 -1.98
CA TYR A 36 -7.27 1.65 -2.35
C TYR A 36 -8.21 0.82 -1.43
N PRO A 37 -9.53 1.11 -1.41
CA PRO A 37 -10.47 0.37 -0.56
C PRO A 37 -10.53 -1.12 -0.97
N PRO A 38 -10.67 -2.05 -0.01
CA PRO A 38 -10.85 -1.85 1.42
C PRO A 38 -9.54 -1.91 2.23
N PHE A 39 -8.37 -1.91 1.55
CA PHE A 39 -7.07 -2.05 2.20
C PHE A 39 -6.63 -0.75 2.89
N GLU A 40 -6.54 0.35 2.13
CA GLU A 40 -6.20 1.67 2.65
C GLU A 40 -6.95 2.75 1.85
N TYR A 41 -7.79 3.52 2.53
CA TYR A 41 -8.56 4.59 1.89
C TYR A 41 -8.96 5.67 2.87
N SER A 42 -9.19 6.87 2.33
CA SER A 42 -9.71 7.99 3.09
C SER A 42 -11.23 8.08 2.96
N GLU A 43 -11.92 8.20 4.10
CA GLU A 43 -13.36 8.48 4.15
C GLU A 43 -13.61 9.52 5.24
N HIS A 44 -14.25 10.63 4.88
CA HIS A 44 -14.52 11.77 5.77
C HIS A 44 -13.27 12.33 6.47
N GLY A 45 -12.12 12.30 5.80
CA GLY A 45 -10.84 12.79 6.35
C GLY A 45 -10.11 11.79 7.25
N GLU A 46 -10.68 10.63 7.50
CA GLU A 46 -10.05 9.54 8.26
C GLU A 46 -9.47 8.48 7.32
N ILE A 47 -8.23 8.05 7.60
CA ILE A 47 -7.60 6.93 6.88
C ILE A 47 -7.95 5.62 7.59
N LYS A 48 -8.48 4.66 6.84
CA LYS A 48 -8.94 3.37 7.34
C LYS A 48 -8.78 2.25 6.32
N GLY A 49 -8.97 1.02 6.76
CA GLY A 49 -8.90 -0.17 5.92
C GLY A 49 -8.12 -1.30 6.58
N PHE A 50 -8.01 -2.40 5.87
CA PHE A 50 -7.32 -3.58 6.35
C PHE A 50 -5.85 -3.30 6.69
N ASP A 51 -5.11 -2.64 5.79
CA ASP A 51 -3.71 -2.28 5.96
C ASP A 51 -3.51 -1.34 7.13
N ILE A 52 -4.41 -0.37 7.29
CA ILE A 52 -4.36 0.63 8.36
C ILE A 52 -4.57 -0.02 9.73
N ASP A 53 -5.56 -0.90 9.84
CA ASP A 53 -5.80 -1.61 11.09
C ASP A 53 -4.70 -2.64 11.40
N LEU A 54 -4.14 -3.29 10.38
CA LEU A 54 -2.98 -4.17 10.55
C LEU A 54 -1.76 -3.39 11.06
N ALA A 55 -1.46 -2.22 10.49
CA ALA A 55 -0.38 -1.35 10.94
C ALA A 55 -0.57 -0.89 12.39
N ARG A 56 -1.81 -0.51 12.77
CA ARG A 56 -2.15 -0.16 14.16
C ARG A 56 -1.90 -1.33 15.13
N LEU A 57 -2.28 -2.55 14.74
CA LEU A 57 -2.02 -3.74 15.56
C LEU A 57 -0.52 -4.03 15.67
N ILE A 58 0.25 -3.91 14.59
CA ILE A 58 1.71 -4.09 14.62
C ILE A 58 2.36 -3.04 15.54
N ALA A 59 2.02 -1.76 15.38
CA ALA A 59 2.54 -0.70 16.23
C ALA A 59 2.24 -0.98 17.72
N LYS A 60 1.01 -1.38 18.04
CA LYS A 60 0.60 -1.76 19.41
C LYS A 60 1.43 -2.92 19.96
N GLU A 61 1.73 -3.96 19.16
CA GLU A 61 2.58 -5.08 19.59
C GLU A 61 4.03 -4.63 19.85
N LEU A 62 4.46 -3.53 19.24
CA LEU A 62 5.77 -2.91 19.47
C LEU A 62 5.75 -1.86 20.60
N GLY A 63 4.60 -1.66 21.28
CA GLY A 63 4.43 -0.65 22.32
C GLY A 63 4.41 0.79 21.79
N LYS A 64 4.04 0.97 20.51
CA LYS A 64 4.01 2.26 19.81
C LYS A 64 2.61 2.59 19.30
N GLU A 65 2.40 3.84 18.89
CA GLU A 65 1.21 4.30 18.17
C GLU A 65 1.53 4.46 16.68
N ALA A 66 0.60 4.05 15.82
CA ALA A 66 0.76 4.18 14.37
C ALA A 66 0.40 5.60 13.91
N VAL A 67 1.28 6.20 13.14
CA VAL A 67 1.06 7.46 12.41
C VAL A 67 1.14 7.17 10.91
N PHE A 68 0.25 7.78 10.12
CA PHE A 68 0.16 7.51 8.69
C PHE A 68 0.41 8.76 7.87
N ASP A 69 1.39 8.68 6.98
CA ASP A 69 1.70 9.68 5.98
C ASP A 69 1.09 9.26 4.64
N ASN A 70 -0.01 9.92 4.25
CA ASN A 70 -0.75 9.60 3.04
C ASN A 70 -0.14 10.31 1.84
N MET A 71 0.21 9.55 0.80
CA MET A 71 0.87 10.06 -0.39
C MET A 71 0.47 9.28 -1.65
N GLN A 72 0.92 9.71 -2.82
CA GLN A 72 0.74 8.93 -4.05
C GLN A 72 1.51 7.62 -3.97
N PHE A 73 0.94 6.53 -4.52
CA PHE A 73 1.56 5.20 -4.47
C PHE A 73 3.01 5.19 -4.97
N SER A 74 3.28 5.91 -6.06
CA SER A 74 4.62 6.01 -6.65
C SER A 74 5.67 6.64 -5.72
N THR A 75 5.25 7.36 -4.68
CA THR A 75 6.14 8.02 -3.70
C THR A 75 6.28 7.26 -2.38
N VAL A 76 5.49 6.20 -2.16
CA VAL A 76 5.50 5.42 -0.92
C VAL A 76 6.86 4.76 -0.67
N LEU A 77 7.41 4.03 -1.63
CA LEU A 77 8.74 3.42 -1.48
C LEU A 77 9.89 4.44 -1.44
N PRO A 78 9.88 5.50 -2.26
CA PRO A 78 10.81 6.64 -2.11
C PRO A 78 10.83 7.27 -0.71
N ALA A 79 9.69 7.39 -0.01
CA ALA A 79 9.64 7.91 1.36
C ALA A 79 10.46 7.06 2.34
N ILE A 80 10.44 5.73 2.18
CA ILE A 80 11.28 4.82 2.98
C ILE A 80 12.77 4.99 2.64
N SER A 81 13.09 5.12 1.35
CA SER A 81 14.49 5.30 0.91
C SER A 81 15.09 6.61 1.41
N SER A 82 14.31 7.68 1.48
CA SER A 82 14.72 8.99 1.99
C SER A 82 14.82 9.05 3.52
N GLY A 83 14.19 8.09 4.22
CA GLY A 83 14.08 8.09 5.67
C GLY A 83 13.00 9.04 6.21
N GLN A 84 12.07 9.49 5.36
CA GLN A 84 10.89 10.25 5.77
C GLN A 84 9.98 9.38 6.65
N ASP A 85 9.79 8.12 6.23
CA ASP A 85 9.02 7.11 6.95
C ASP A 85 9.87 5.88 7.23
N GLU A 86 9.53 5.11 8.27
CA GLU A 86 10.24 3.90 8.65
C GLU A 86 9.74 2.66 7.93
N ILE A 87 8.45 2.64 7.62
CA ILE A 87 7.72 1.48 7.08
C ILE A 87 6.72 1.97 6.02
N ALA A 88 6.55 1.18 4.97
CA ALA A 88 5.47 1.37 4.00
C ALA A 88 4.46 0.22 4.11
N ILE A 89 3.17 0.58 4.10
CA ILE A 89 2.05 -0.34 4.01
C ILE A 89 1.00 0.23 3.05
N ALA A 90 0.89 -0.38 1.87
CA ALA A 90 0.02 0.07 0.77
C ALA A 90 -0.15 -1.05 -0.25
N THR A 91 -0.60 -2.24 0.17
CA THR A 91 -0.72 -3.42 -0.71
C THR A 91 0.54 -3.68 -1.55
N ILE A 92 1.72 -3.50 -0.96
CA ILE A 92 3.00 -3.56 -1.67
C ILE A 92 3.38 -5.02 -1.95
N THR A 93 3.35 -5.43 -3.22
CA THR A 93 3.80 -6.76 -3.64
C THR A 93 5.31 -6.87 -3.52
N ILE A 94 5.78 -7.97 -2.94
CA ILE A 94 7.20 -8.32 -2.87
C ILE A 94 7.70 -8.63 -4.30
N THR A 95 8.82 -8.04 -4.72
CA THR A 95 9.52 -8.38 -5.97
C THR A 95 11.02 -8.44 -5.73
N GLU A 96 11.75 -9.19 -6.54
CA GLU A 96 13.22 -9.26 -6.42
C GLU A 96 13.87 -7.89 -6.63
N ALA A 97 13.37 -7.09 -7.58
CA ALA A 97 13.86 -5.72 -7.79
C ALA A 97 13.69 -4.85 -6.54
N ARG A 98 12.54 -4.94 -5.85
CA ARG A 98 12.28 -4.19 -4.61
C ARG A 98 13.13 -4.71 -3.44
N LYS A 99 13.36 -6.02 -3.33
CA LYS A 99 14.23 -6.62 -2.29
C LYS A 99 15.67 -6.13 -2.34
N ASN A 100 16.15 -5.65 -3.47
CA ASN A 100 17.48 -5.07 -3.58
C ASN A 100 17.64 -3.82 -2.70
N ASN A 101 16.56 -3.05 -2.54
CA ASN A 101 16.58 -1.74 -1.87
C ASN A 101 15.82 -1.72 -0.52
N PHE A 102 14.95 -2.70 -0.28
CA PHE A 102 14.09 -2.77 0.89
C PHE A 102 14.13 -4.16 1.52
N ASP A 103 13.95 -4.21 2.82
CA ASP A 103 13.52 -5.41 3.49
C ASP A 103 11.99 -5.51 3.44
N PHE A 104 11.48 -6.73 3.54
CA PHE A 104 10.04 -6.98 3.56
C PHE A 104 9.67 -7.82 4.77
N SER A 105 8.49 -7.56 5.30
CA SER A 105 7.87 -8.48 6.23
C SER A 105 7.50 -9.81 5.55
N GLU A 106 7.10 -10.81 6.35
CA GLU A 106 6.31 -11.92 5.83
C GLU A 106 5.05 -11.38 5.15
N PRO A 107 4.59 -12.02 4.05
CA PRO A 107 3.37 -11.57 3.38
C PRO A 107 2.15 -11.76 4.28
N TYR A 108 1.24 -10.77 4.23
CA TYR A 108 0.01 -10.78 4.99
C TYR A 108 -1.24 -11.06 4.14
N TYR A 109 -1.17 -10.89 2.81
CA TYR A 109 -2.25 -11.17 1.88
C TYR A 109 -1.69 -11.60 0.51
N PHE A 110 -2.46 -12.40 -0.25
CA PHE A 110 -2.11 -12.83 -1.60
C PHE A 110 -3.22 -12.51 -2.57
N ASP A 111 -2.87 -11.92 -3.71
CA ASP A 111 -3.79 -11.62 -4.79
C ASP A 111 -3.15 -11.96 -6.14
N GLY A 112 -3.86 -11.71 -7.24
CA GLY A 112 -3.38 -11.92 -8.61
C GLY A 112 -3.52 -10.65 -9.45
N ILE A 113 -3.01 -10.67 -10.69
CA ILE A 113 -3.20 -9.60 -11.65
C ILE A 113 -4.52 -9.81 -12.38
N ALA A 114 -5.39 -8.81 -12.29
CA ALA A 114 -6.66 -8.76 -13.02
C ALA A 114 -6.57 -7.81 -14.21
N ALA A 115 -7.18 -8.23 -15.31
CA ALA A 115 -7.58 -7.34 -16.40
C ALA A 115 -9.03 -6.92 -16.17
N VAL A 116 -9.29 -5.62 -16.05
CA VAL A 116 -10.63 -5.01 -16.02
C VAL A 116 -10.91 -4.42 -17.39
N TYR A 117 -12.07 -4.72 -17.93
CA TYR A 117 -12.46 -4.39 -19.30
C TYR A 117 -13.97 -4.11 -19.40
N ARG A 118 -14.41 -3.48 -20.51
CA ARG A 118 -15.83 -3.35 -20.81
C ARG A 118 -16.44 -4.73 -21.12
N SER A 119 -17.56 -5.07 -20.52
CA SER A 119 -18.17 -6.43 -20.57
C SER A 119 -18.37 -6.97 -21.99
N ASN A 120 -18.53 -6.09 -22.98
CA ASN A 120 -18.68 -6.45 -24.40
C ASN A 120 -17.33 -6.67 -25.12
N GLN A 121 -16.18 -6.49 -24.43
CA GLN A 121 -14.83 -6.64 -25.00
C GLN A 121 -13.93 -7.46 -24.04
N PRO A 122 -14.23 -8.74 -23.83
CA PRO A 122 -13.57 -9.54 -22.81
C PRO A 122 -12.08 -9.73 -23.04
N VAL A 123 -11.30 -9.72 -21.95
CA VAL A 123 -9.88 -10.03 -21.90
C VAL A 123 -9.67 -11.08 -20.79
N ALA A 124 -9.64 -12.34 -21.17
CA ALA A 124 -9.57 -13.48 -20.26
C ALA A 124 -8.17 -14.07 -20.10
N ALA A 125 -7.21 -13.65 -20.94
CA ALA A 125 -5.85 -14.17 -20.95
C ALA A 125 -4.83 -13.09 -21.30
N GLN A 126 -3.58 -13.27 -20.87
CA GLN A 126 -2.48 -12.32 -21.05
C GLN A 126 -2.21 -11.99 -22.53
N ASN A 127 -2.24 -12.99 -23.41
CA ASN A 127 -1.98 -12.81 -24.85
C ASN A 127 -3.00 -11.90 -25.55
N GLN A 128 -4.17 -11.68 -24.95
CA GLN A 128 -5.20 -10.77 -25.45
C GLN A 128 -4.92 -9.29 -25.15
N LEU A 129 -3.86 -8.99 -24.40
CA LEU A 129 -3.40 -7.61 -24.16
C LEU A 129 -2.71 -7.02 -25.40
N GLN A 130 -2.19 -7.87 -26.30
CA GLN A 130 -1.51 -7.41 -27.49
C GLN A 130 -2.43 -6.58 -28.39
N GLY A 131 -1.93 -5.40 -28.82
CA GLY A 131 -2.66 -4.45 -29.64
C GLY A 131 -3.72 -3.64 -28.92
N LYS A 132 -3.81 -3.73 -27.58
CA LYS A 132 -4.73 -2.96 -26.75
C LYS A 132 -4.01 -1.79 -26.09
N LYS A 133 -4.78 -0.75 -25.76
CA LYS A 133 -4.36 0.34 -24.89
C LYS A 133 -4.62 -0.06 -23.46
N VAL A 134 -3.56 -0.23 -22.67
CA VAL A 134 -3.65 -0.73 -21.30
C VAL A 134 -3.26 0.34 -20.29
N ALA A 135 -4.15 0.63 -19.34
CA ALA A 135 -3.83 1.52 -18.23
C ALA A 135 -3.32 0.73 -17.02
N VAL A 136 -2.37 1.33 -16.32
CA VAL A 136 -1.77 0.81 -15.08
C VAL A 136 -1.51 1.94 -14.10
N GLN A 137 -1.41 1.62 -12.81
CA GLN A 137 -0.99 2.58 -11.80
C GLN A 137 0.53 2.76 -11.83
N LEU A 138 1.00 4.01 -11.74
CA LEU A 138 2.40 4.40 -11.69
C LEU A 138 3.14 3.73 -10.52
N GLY A 139 4.25 3.07 -10.81
CA GLY A 139 5.08 2.38 -9.83
C GLY A 139 4.52 1.04 -9.35
N SER A 140 3.39 0.58 -9.89
CA SER A 140 2.80 -0.71 -9.55
C SER A 140 3.58 -1.89 -10.15
N VAL A 141 3.38 -3.07 -9.57
CA VAL A 141 3.92 -4.31 -10.14
C VAL A 141 3.31 -4.62 -11.51
N MET A 142 2.08 -4.18 -11.77
CA MET A 142 1.41 -4.34 -13.06
C MET A 142 2.09 -3.53 -14.16
N GLU A 143 2.56 -2.32 -13.86
CA GLU A 143 3.34 -1.51 -14.80
C GLU A 143 4.66 -2.21 -15.17
N ILE A 144 5.41 -2.67 -14.15
CA ILE A 144 6.70 -3.34 -14.36
C ILE A 144 6.48 -4.62 -15.18
N TRP A 145 5.56 -5.47 -14.73
CA TRP A 145 5.24 -6.73 -15.39
C TRP A 145 4.80 -6.53 -16.85
N LEU A 146 3.96 -5.53 -17.13
CA LEU A 146 3.48 -5.26 -18.47
C LEU A 146 4.61 -4.80 -19.40
N ARG A 147 5.50 -3.92 -18.93
CA ARG A 147 6.67 -3.45 -19.70
C ARG A 147 7.65 -4.58 -20.03
N GLU A 148 7.86 -5.50 -19.08
CA GLU A 148 8.79 -6.63 -19.25
C GLU A 148 8.21 -7.72 -20.13
N THR A 149 6.92 -8.04 -19.97
CA THR A 149 6.28 -9.19 -20.63
C THR A 149 5.71 -8.81 -22.01
N PHE A 150 5.20 -7.59 -22.16
CA PHE A 150 4.52 -7.12 -23.38
C PHE A 150 5.02 -5.73 -23.82
N PRO A 151 6.28 -5.59 -24.23
CA PRO A 151 6.89 -4.29 -24.56
C PRO A 151 6.23 -3.57 -25.74
N GLN A 152 5.40 -4.26 -26.54
CA GLN A 152 4.69 -3.69 -27.69
C GLN A 152 3.29 -3.16 -27.35
N VAL A 153 2.83 -3.33 -26.10
CA VAL A 153 1.52 -2.83 -25.67
C VAL A 153 1.59 -1.33 -25.43
N GLU A 154 0.58 -0.59 -25.91
CA GLU A 154 0.45 0.84 -25.62
C GLU A 154 0.03 1.02 -24.16
N ILE A 155 0.93 1.55 -23.32
CA ILE A 155 0.73 1.69 -21.87
C ILE A 155 0.36 3.13 -21.53
N THR A 156 -0.75 3.32 -20.83
CA THR A 156 -1.14 4.58 -20.18
C THR A 156 -0.90 4.45 -18.69
N VAL A 157 0.03 5.23 -18.16
CA VAL A 157 0.37 5.22 -16.72
C VAL A 157 -0.39 6.33 -16.02
N LEU A 158 -1.06 6.02 -14.92
CA LEU A 158 -1.93 6.93 -14.16
C LEU A 158 -1.62 6.86 -12.66
N ASP A 159 -1.94 7.90 -11.91
CA ASP A 159 -1.58 8.01 -10.49
C ASP A 159 -2.30 6.97 -9.61
N ASN A 160 -3.54 6.62 -9.97
CA ASN A 160 -4.35 5.68 -9.20
C ASN A 160 -5.37 4.92 -10.06
N ASN A 161 -5.92 3.84 -9.50
CA ASN A 161 -6.88 2.97 -10.19
C ASN A 161 -8.21 3.66 -10.52
N ASN A 162 -8.65 4.69 -9.77
CA ASN A 162 -9.87 5.42 -10.09
C ASN A 162 -9.73 6.14 -11.43
N GLN A 163 -8.61 6.85 -11.66
CA GLN A 163 -8.31 7.50 -12.94
C GLN A 163 -8.20 6.48 -14.09
N ALA A 164 -7.63 5.30 -13.82
CA ALA A 164 -7.54 4.22 -14.81
C ALA A 164 -8.93 3.70 -15.21
N ILE A 165 -9.81 3.49 -14.24
CA ILE A 165 -11.20 3.08 -14.50
C ILE A 165 -11.99 4.16 -15.26
N GLU A 166 -11.83 5.44 -14.92
CA GLU A 166 -12.44 6.55 -15.67
C GLU A 166 -11.96 6.57 -17.14
N SER A 167 -10.67 6.27 -17.38
CA SER A 167 -10.11 6.16 -18.71
C SER A 167 -10.70 4.96 -19.48
N LEU A 168 -10.98 3.85 -18.81
CA LEU A 168 -11.63 2.67 -19.37
C LEU A 168 -13.11 2.97 -19.73
N LEU A 169 -13.86 3.57 -18.79
CA LEU A 169 -15.26 3.93 -18.98
C LEU A 169 -15.46 4.93 -20.12
N SER A 170 -14.54 5.90 -20.26
CA SER A 170 -14.57 6.89 -21.36
C SER A 170 -14.03 6.35 -22.70
N GLY A 171 -13.57 5.10 -22.77
CA GLY A 171 -13.05 4.49 -23.99
C GLY A 171 -11.64 4.95 -24.41
N ARG A 172 -10.93 5.69 -23.54
CA ARG A 172 -9.54 6.12 -23.82
C ARG A 172 -8.54 4.96 -23.76
N VAL A 173 -8.84 3.95 -22.94
CA VAL A 173 -8.10 2.69 -22.89
C VAL A 173 -9.04 1.50 -23.06
N ASP A 174 -8.50 0.34 -23.38
CA ASP A 174 -9.26 -0.89 -23.61
C ASP A 174 -9.30 -1.77 -22.35
N VAL A 175 -8.25 -1.73 -21.55
CA VAL A 175 -8.03 -2.59 -20.37
C VAL A 175 -7.36 -1.78 -19.28
N VAL A 176 -7.69 -2.09 -18.02
CA VAL A 176 -6.91 -1.66 -16.85
C VAL A 176 -6.35 -2.90 -16.17
N LEU A 177 -5.05 -2.91 -15.87
CA LEU A 177 -4.47 -3.93 -15.01
C LEU A 177 -4.41 -3.43 -13.57
N MET A 178 -4.87 -4.26 -12.66
CA MET A 178 -4.87 -4.01 -11.23
C MET A 178 -4.90 -5.35 -10.46
N ASP A 179 -4.92 -5.29 -9.15
CA ASP A 179 -5.07 -6.50 -8.33
C ASP A 179 -6.47 -7.10 -8.46
N GLY A 180 -6.58 -8.40 -8.27
CA GLY A 180 -7.83 -9.16 -8.45
C GLY A 180 -8.97 -8.67 -7.57
N PHE A 181 -8.66 -8.31 -6.32
CA PHE A 181 -9.66 -7.77 -5.39
C PHE A 181 -10.23 -6.43 -5.87
N GLN A 182 -9.38 -5.54 -6.37
CA GLN A 182 -9.80 -4.27 -6.96
C GLN A 182 -10.62 -4.47 -8.23
N GLY A 183 -10.19 -5.38 -9.11
CA GLY A 183 -10.94 -5.75 -10.31
C GLY A 183 -12.37 -6.19 -9.98
N LYS A 184 -12.52 -7.01 -8.94
CA LYS A 184 -13.84 -7.43 -8.43
C LYS A 184 -14.66 -6.24 -7.89
N ILE A 185 -14.04 -5.32 -7.15
CA ILE A 185 -14.73 -4.14 -6.61
C ILE A 185 -15.26 -3.27 -7.74
N PHE A 186 -14.44 -2.91 -8.70
CA PHE A 186 -14.85 -2.05 -9.80
C PHE A 186 -15.90 -2.70 -10.71
N SER A 187 -15.78 -4.01 -10.98
CA SER A 187 -16.81 -4.74 -11.76
C SER A 187 -18.13 -4.87 -11.03
N ASN A 188 -18.15 -4.87 -9.70
CA ASN A 188 -19.39 -4.83 -8.93
C ASN A 188 -20.01 -3.41 -8.86
N LYS A 189 -19.16 -2.36 -8.92
CA LYS A 189 -19.60 -0.96 -8.88
C LYS A 189 -20.15 -0.49 -10.22
N TYR A 190 -19.54 -0.91 -11.31
CA TYR A 190 -19.89 -0.53 -12.69
C TYR A 190 -20.36 -1.73 -13.48
N THR A 191 -21.66 -1.82 -13.77
CA THR A 191 -22.30 -2.97 -14.44
C THR A 191 -21.80 -3.21 -15.87
N GLU A 192 -21.28 -2.16 -16.51
CA GLU A 192 -20.65 -2.20 -17.82
C GLU A 192 -19.22 -2.77 -17.82
N LEU A 193 -18.62 -2.98 -16.65
CA LEU A 193 -17.29 -3.56 -16.50
C LEU A 193 -17.33 -5.02 -16.07
N ALA A 194 -16.34 -5.77 -16.51
CA ALA A 194 -16.05 -7.11 -16.05
C ALA A 194 -14.54 -7.25 -15.79
N TYR A 195 -14.14 -8.31 -15.11
CA TYR A 195 -12.72 -8.59 -14.87
C TYR A 195 -12.42 -10.07 -15.03
N SER A 196 -11.16 -10.37 -15.32
CA SER A 196 -10.58 -11.71 -15.31
C SER A 196 -9.22 -11.70 -14.63
N LEU A 197 -8.95 -12.71 -13.82
CA LEU A 197 -7.58 -12.94 -13.33
C LEU A 197 -6.76 -13.52 -14.49
N ILE A 198 -5.73 -12.80 -14.91
CA ILE A 198 -4.89 -13.16 -16.05
C ILE A 198 -3.50 -13.64 -15.65
N ALA A 199 -3.06 -13.35 -14.43
CA ALA A 199 -1.82 -13.87 -13.85
C ALA A 199 -1.98 -14.10 -12.35
N LYS A 200 -1.21 -15.05 -11.81
CA LYS A 200 -1.08 -15.23 -10.35
C LYS A 200 0.01 -14.29 -9.84
N ALA A 201 -0.17 -13.79 -8.63
CA ALA A 201 0.94 -13.18 -7.91
C ALA A 201 1.68 -14.30 -7.15
N ASP A 202 2.92 -14.54 -7.52
CA ASP A 202 3.76 -15.53 -6.82
C ASP A 202 4.15 -15.04 -5.43
N ASN A 203 4.17 -13.73 -5.23
CA ASN A 203 4.51 -13.06 -3.97
C ASN A 203 3.31 -12.23 -3.47
N GLY A 204 3.10 -12.25 -2.14
CA GLY A 204 1.99 -11.52 -1.51
C GLY A 204 2.32 -10.06 -1.21
N TYR A 205 1.34 -9.37 -0.61
CA TYR A 205 1.53 -8.03 -0.03
C TYR A 205 2.27 -8.13 1.28
N ALA A 206 3.23 -7.24 1.47
CA ALA A 206 4.04 -7.14 2.67
C ALA A 206 4.33 -5.68 3.04
N LEU A 207 4.72 -5.45 4.28
CA LEU A 207 5.28 -4.17 4.68
C LEU A 207 6.69 -4.05 4.08
N ALA A 208 6.96 -2.93 3.42
CA ALA A 208 8.32 -2.59 3.00
C ALA A 208 9.00 -1.75 4.10
N ILE A 209 10.24 -2.07 4.39
CA ILE A 209 11.00 -1.51 5.51
C ILE A 209 12.36 -1.09 4.95
N LYS A 210 12.98 -0.07 5.52
CA LYS A 210 14.34 0.32 5.13
C LYS A 210 15.27 -0.89 5.18
N LYS A 211 16.14 -1.01 4.19
CA LYS A 211 17.11 -2.10 4.08
C LYS A 211 17.97 -2.21 5.32
N ASP A 212 18.19 -3.45 5.80
CA ASP A 212 18.98 -3.80 6.98
C ASP A 212 18.46 -3.19 8.31
N SER A 213 17.16 -2.85 8.36
CA SER A 213 16.53 -2.30 9.56
C SER A 213 16.27 -3.39 10.61
N PRO A 214 16.56 -3.13 11.89
CA PRO A 214 16.20 -4.02 12.99
C PRO A 214 14.68 -4.16 13.19
N LEU A 215 13.88 -3.27 12.58
CA LEU A 215 12.42 -3.33 12.61
C LEU A 215 11.89 -4.56 11.88
N THR A 216 12.56 -5.03 10.83
CA THR A 216 12.14 -6.21 10.04
C THR A 216 11.86 -7.42 10.92
N THR A 217 12.79 -7.75 11.82
CA THR A 217 12.62 -8.86 12.76
C THR A 217 11.49 -8.62 13.77
N LYS A 218 11.35 -7.39 14.28
CA LYS A 218 10.31 -7.03 15.24
C LYS A 218 8.92 -7.10 14.61
N ILE A 219 8.76 -6.59 13.39
CA ILE A 219 7.51 -6.62 12.62
C ILE A 219 7.10 -8.06 12.31
N ASN A 220 8.04 -8.93 11.88
CA ASN A 220 7.75 -10.33 11.61
C ASN A 220 7.28 -11.07 12.87
N LYS A 221 7.90 -10.83 14.02
CA LYS A 221 7.42 -11.39 15.30
C LYS A 221 6.01 -10.91 15.65
N ALA A 222 5.71 -9.62 15.44
CA ALA A 222 4.36 -9.08 15.64
C ALA A 222 3.35 -9.74 14.70
N LEU A 223 3.66 -9.86 13.40
CA LEU A 223 2.81 -10.52 12.42
C LEU A 223 2.54 -11.99 12.78
N GLN A 224 3.56 -12.75 13.17
CA GLN A 224 3.41 -14.14 13.60
C GLN A 224 2.48 -14.26 14.81
N LYS A 225 2.64 -13.37 15.80
CA LYS A 225 1.74 -13.31 16.97
C LYS A 225 0.30 -12.98 16.58
N LEU A 226 0.09 -11.98 15.67
CA LEU A 226 -1.22 -11.58 15.19
C LEU A 226 -1.89 -12.65 14.32
N LYS A 227 -1.12 -13.44 13.57
CA LYS A 227 -1.60 -14.63 12.86
C LYS A 227 -2.04 -15.70 13.86
N ALA A 228 -1.17 -16.03 14.83
CA ALA A 228 -1.42 -17.12 15.79
C ALA A 228 -2.63 -16.86 16.69
N ASN A 229 -2.90 -15.60 17.09
CA ASN A 229 -4.04 -15.23 17.92
C ASN A 229 -5.33 -14.92 17.14
N GLY A 230 -5.34 -15.09 15.81
CA GLY A 230 -6.51 -14.88 14.95
C GLY A 230 -6.85 -13.42 14.64
N SER A 231 -6.01 -12.45 15.05
CA SER A 231 -6.27 -11.02 14.83
C SER A 231 -6.32 -10.69 13.33
N ILE A 232 -5.39 -11.21 12.52
CA ILE A 232 -5.38 -10.99 11.06
C ILE A 232 -6.66 -11.59 10.43
N GLN A 233 -7.05 -12.79 10.80
CA GLN A 233 -8.29 -13.41 10.31
C GLN A 233 -9.55 -12.62 10.66
N LYS A 234 -9.54 -11.96 11.84
CA LYS A 234 -10.62 -11.04 12.22
C LYS A 234 -10.65 -9.81 11.30
N LEU A 235 -9.50 -9.21 10.99
CA LEU A 235 -9.42 -8.10 10.04
C LEU A 235 -9.90 -8.50 8.64
N GLU A 236 -9.51 -9.68 8.14
CA GLU A 236 -10.02 -10.21 6.86
C GLU A 236 -11.54 -10.32 6.86
N THR A 237 -12.11 -10.77 7.97
CA THR A 237 -13.56 -10.89 8.09
C THR A 237 -14.26 -9.54 8.07
N ILE A 238 -13.69 -8.54 8.76
CA ILE A 238 -14.24 -7.18 8.83
C ILE A 238 -14.14 -6.49 7.46
N TRP A 239 -12.96 -6.53 6.84
CA TRP A 239 -12.65 -5.71 5.68
C TRP A 239 -12.88 -6.42 4.34
N LEU A 240 -12.50 -7.69 4.23
CA LEU A 240 -12.45 -8.38 2.95
C LEU A 240 -13.69 -9.25 2.70
N LYS A 241 -14.24 -9.91 3.72
CA LYS A 241 -15.46 -10.74 3.57
C LYS A 241 -16.76 -9.94 3.64
N SER A 242 -16.77 -8.83 4.37
CA SER A 242 -17.92 -7.93 4.49
C SER A 242 -18.02 -6.88 3.37
N SER A 243 -17.23 -7.03 2.31
CA SER A 243 -17.11 -6.05 1.21
C SER A 243 -18.44 -5.66 0.53
N LYS A 244 -19.51 -6.46 0.66
CA LYS A 244 -20.86 -6.05 0.24
C LYS A 244 -21.34 -4.73 0.87
N ARG A 245 -20.92 -4.41 2.11
CA ARG A 245 -21.26 -3.14 2.78
C ARG A 245 -20.41 -1.95 2.29
N ILE A 246 -19.17 -2.22 1.90
CA ILE A 246 -18.25 -1.19 1.40
C ILE A 246 -18.64 -0.77 -0.01
N LEU A 247 -19.04 -1.75 -0.85
CA LEU A 247 -19.52 -1.51 -2.22
C LEU A 247 -20.79 -0.64 -2.28
N GLN A 248 -21.60 -0.59 -1.22
CA GLN A 248 -22.80 0.27 -1.16
C GLN A 248 -22.48 1.73 -0.78
N LYS A 249 -21.25 2.02 -0.31
CA LYS A 249 -20.84 3.35 0.17
C LYS A 249 -19.83 4.06 -0.75
N LEU A 250 -19.27 3.35 -1.74
CA LEU A 250 -18.38 3.87 -2.79
C LEU A 250 -19.17 4.14 -4.08
#